data_39865e9c7f94e760bc753a82a3450613
#
_entry.id   39865e9c7f94e760bc753a82a3450613
#
_cell.length_a   1.000
_cell.length_b   1.000
_cell.length_c   1.000
_cell.angle_alpha   90.00
_cell.angle_beta   90.00
_cell.angle_gamma   90.00
#
_symmetry.space_group_name_H-M   'P 1'
#
loop_
_entity.id
_entity.type
_entity.pdbx_description
1 polymer ?
#
loop_
_entity_poly.entity_id
_entity_poly.type
_entity_poly.pdbx_seq_one_letter_code
_entity_poly.pdbx_strand_id
1 'polypeptide(L)'
;MPVNIGVKWGKNSYDVEVDTSGVGLDLKTQLFSLTGVPPERIKLMGLKGGKQLTDDIPLADCGLEDIAAKKKKLMMMGSTAEVIKAPEKEITFVEDLPEEEQEAATMANFSPGLTNLGNTCYMNATIQCLYAVPELRSILNDASAAGGGTPASAPAPGGGTALANATRDLFNEIKNSNAAVTPFRFLALLRQLFPQFAQVGQGGVYSQQDAEECWSSILQTLCREVPAIDKLFGLRLKMSLKNELTGETREEVKREYNFKCNITINVNHLSEGFRVALDEEREYGGEIFKGHNRVCELPPWLNVQMVRFFWKMPGANDPADATGQKAKILRAVTFPVLLDMYEHCTDEYKAALDPARAAKIKKEEADAEARLRADPRARLAAEAADAAARELEEKEKEKAAAAGGESGGELAMDVDSSGIEPGTRPTGFYELHAVLTHKGRSADSGHYVAWVRNKDDSWTEFDDHQPNPKKLDDILALKGGGDHHMGYLLMYKAQYI
;
A
#
# COMPACT_ATOMS: atom_id res chain seq x y z
N MET A 1 -52.02 -12.15 -24.63
CA MET A 1 -51.96 -13.49 -25.28
C MET A 1 -50.74 -13.51 -26.26
N PRO A 2 -49.99 -14.58 -26.35
CA PRO A 2 -48.89 -14.61 -27.27
C PRO A 2 -49.35 -14.56 -28.72
N VAL A 3 -48.72 -13.68 -29.51
CA VAL A 3 -49.04 -13.45 -30.93
C VAL A 3 -47.78 -13.63 -31.75
N ASN A 4 -47.86 -14.43 -32.82
CA ASN A 4 -46.69 -14.68 -33.66
C ASN A 4 -46.62 -13.65 -34.79
N ILE A 5 -45.55 -12.85 -34.87
CA ILE A 5 -45.36 -11.80 -35.85
C ILE A 5 -44.10 -12.05 -36.68
N GLY A 6 -44.17 -11.82 -37.99
CA GLY A 6 -43.00 -11.84 -38.85
C GLY A 6 -42.29 -10.50 -38.89
N VAL A 7 -40.97 -10.49 -38.69
CA VAL A 7 -40.11 -9.28 -38.76
C VAL A 7 -39.06 -9.50 -39.84
N LYS A 8 -38.97 -8.58 -40.79
CA LYS A 8 -37.97 -8.58 -41.85
C LYS A 8 -36.85 -7.58 -41.53
N TRP A 9 -35.60 -8.06 -41.54
CA TRP A 9 -34.42 -7.23 -41.37
C TRP A 9 -33.41 -7.53 -42.48
N GLY A 10 -33.18 -6.56 -43.34
CA GLY A 10 -32.35 -6.74 -44.55
C GLY A 10 -32.89 -7.86 -45.44
N LYS A 11 -32.09 -8.91 -45.65
CA LYS A 11 -32.49 -10.10 -46.43
C LYS A 11 -33.14 -11.20 -45.59
N ASN A 12 -33.06 -11.11 -44.26
CA ASN A 12 -33.52 -12.13 -43.33
C ASN A 12 -34.94 -11.85 -42.83
N SER A 13 -35.66 -12.92 -42.46
CA SER A 13 -37.01 -12.84 -41.86
C SER A 13 -37.02 -13.70 -40.61
N TYR A 14 -37.56 -13.14 -39.54
CA TYR A 14 -37.65 -13.77 -38.23
C TYR A 14 -39.11 -13.84 -37.83
N ASP A 15 -39.55 -14.98 -37.30
CA ASP A 15 -40.87 -15.14 -36.68
C ASP A 15 -40.67 -15.05 -35.17
N VAL A 16 -41.38 -14.09 -34.53
CA VAL A 16 -41.20 -13.74 -33.14
C VAL A 16 -42.53 -13.92 -32.42
N GLU A 17 -42.55 -14.71 -31.36
CA GLU A 17 -43.69 -14.86 -30.50
C GLU A 17 -43.66 -13.73 -29.44
N VAL A 18 -44.70 -12.89 -29.43
CA VAL A 18 -44.75 -11.66 -28.63
C VAL A 18 -45.97 -11.73 -27.69
N ASP A 19 -45.76 -11.49 -26.40
CA ASP A 19 -46.83 -11.29 -25.45
C ASP A 19 -47.32 -9.85 -25.55
N THR A 20 -48.59 -9.68 -25.97
CA THR A 20 -49.20 -8.37 -26.15
C THR A 20 -49.43 -7.61 -24.83
N SER A 21 -49.29 -8.25 -23.67
CA SER A 21 -49.37 -7.61 -22.35
C SER A 21 -48.10 -6.84 -21.95
N GLY A 22 -46.98 -7.03 -22.68
CA GLY A 22 -45.68 -6.38 -22.43
C GLY A 22 -45.58 -4.99 -23.06
N VAL A 23 -44.39 -4.42 -22.95
CA VAL A 23 -44.03 -3.09 -23.48
C VAL A 23 -43.07 -3.20 -24.69
N GLY A 24 -42.87 -2.09 -25.40
CA GLY A 24 -42.05 -2.06 -26.62
C GLY A 24 -40.62 -2.51 -26.39
N LEU A 25 -40.03 -2.31 -25.19
CA LEU A 25 -38.74 -2.77 -24.82
C LEU A 25 -38.62 -4.30 -24.85
N ASP A 26 -39.65 -5.03 -24.45
CA ASP A 26 -39.64 -6.51 -24.45
C ASP A 26 -39.49 -7.05 -25.87
N LEU A 27 -40.23 -6.47 -26.83
CA LEU A 27 -40.12 -6.84 -28.23
C LEU A 27 -38.73 -6.47 -28.82
N LYS A 28 -38.19 -5.30 -28.45
CA LYS A 28 -36.85 -4.91 -28.89
C LYS A 28 -35.78 -5.83 -28.33
N THR A 29 -35.90 -6.28 -27.07
CA THR A 29 -34.97 -7.22 -26.43
C THR A 29 -35.01 -8.59 -27.09
N GLN A 30 -36.20 -9.09 -27.46
CA GLN A 30 -36.31 -10.33 -28.23
C GLN A 30 -35.67 -10.21 -29.62
N LEU A 31 -35.87 -9.08 -30.31
CA LEU A 31 -35.26 -8.80 -31.59
C LEU A 31 -33.74 -8.66 -31.48
N PHE A 32 -33.24 -8.07 -30.39
CA PHE A 32 -31.81 -8.02 -30.13
C PHE A 32 -31.19 -9.42 -30.03
N SER A 33 -31.83 -10.33 -29.28
CA SER A 33 -31.37 -11.73 -29.16
C SER A 33 -31.29 -12.46 -30.51
N LEU A 34 -32.17 -12.13 -31.46
CA LEU A 34 -32.24 -12.77 -32.76
C LEU A 34 -31.33 -12.11 -33.82
N THR A 35 -31.07 -10.81 -33.68
CA THR A 35 -30.41 -10.01 -34.73
C THR A 35 -29.08 -9.41 -34.33
N GLY A 36 -28.78 -9.34 -32.99
CA GLY A 36 -27.60 -8.64 -32.47
C GLY A 36 -27.65 -7.11 -32.59
N VAL A 37 -28.80 -6.53 -32.98
CA VAL A 37 -28.97 -5.08 -33.08
C VAL A 37 -29.41 -4.53 -31.72
N PRO A 38 -28.65 -3.61 -31.08
CA PRO A 38 -29.00 -3.05 -29.78
C PRO A 38 -30.40 -2.41 -29.76
N PRO A 39 -31.18 -2.54 -28.67
CA PRO A 39 -32.56 -2.05 -28.56
C PRO A 39 -32.74 -0.58 -28.91
N GLU A 40 -31.74 0.27 -28.59
CA GLU A 40 -31.74 1.71 -28.88
C GLU A 40 -31.65 2.00 -30.39
N ARG A 41 -31.10 1.07 -31.19
CA ARG A 41 -30.92 1.18 -32.62
C ARG A 41 -32.02 0.49 -33.44
N ILE A 42 -32.92 -0.25 -32.76
CA ILE A 42 -34.02 -0.92 -33.39
C ILE A 42 -35.15 0.07 -33.69
N LYS A 43 -35.48 0.22 -34.98
CA LYS A 43 -36.68 0.93 -35.44
C LYS A 43 -37.58 -0.05 -36.22
N LEU A 44 -38.81 -0.25 -35.73
CA LEU A 44 -39.83 -1.09 -36.38
C LEU A 44 -40.83 -0.24 -37.14
N MET A 45 -41.02 -0.59 -38.39
CA MET A 45 -41.98 0.05 -39.29
C MET A 45 -43.10 -0.93 -39.64
N GLY A 46 -44.33 -0.42 -39.78
CA GLY A 46 -45.50 -1.20 -40.16
C GLY A 46 -46.47 -1.45 -39.06
N LEU A 47 -46.30 -0.83 -37.90
CA LEU A 47 -47.27 -0.83 -36.78
C LEU A 47 -48.54 -0.06 -37.15
N LYS A 48 -49.67 -0.37 -36.47
CA LYS A 48 -50.97 0.25 -36.71
C LYS A 48 -50.90 1.77 -36.51
N GLY A 49 -51.44 2.52 -37.50
CA GLY A 49 -51.45 3.98 -37.46
C GLY A 49 -50.07 4.67 -37.67
N GLY A 50 -49.09 3.97 -38.20
CA GLY A 50 -47.73 4.54 -38.43
C GLY A 50 -46.98 4.85 -37.12
N LYS A 51 -47.39 4.31 -35.97
CA LYS A 51 -46.72 4.47 -34.68
C LYS A 51 -45.30 3.93 -34.74
N GLN A 52 -44.37 4.61 -34.05
CA GLN A 52 -43.01 4.15 -33.84
C GLN A 52 -42.96 3.35 -32.56
N LEU A 53 -42.24 2.23 -32.53
CA LEU A 53 -42.04 1.44 -31.32
C LEU A 53 -41.09 2.19 -30.36
N THR A 54 -41.62 2.78 -29.30
CA THR A 54 -40.85 3.33 -28.19
C THR A 54 -40.79 2.28 -27.07
N ASP A 55 -39.83 2.44 -26.13
CA ASP A 55 -39.57 1.44 -25.09
C ASP A 55 -40.76 1.23 -24.16
N ASP A 56 -41.49 2.29 -23.88
CA ASP A 56 -42.61 2.31 -22.90
C ASP A 56 -43.99 2.07 -23.54
N ILE A 57 -44.08 1.91 -24.86
CA ILE A 57 -45.38 1.76 -25.53
C ILE A 57 -45.99 0.40 -25.21
N PRO A 58 -47.28 0.32 -24.73
CA PRO A 58 -47.91 -0.97 -24.54
C PRO A 58 -48.08 -1.69 -25.90
N LEU A 59 -47.68 -2.95 -25.98
CA LEU A 59 -47.72 -3.73 -27.21
C LEU A 59 -49.16 -3.99 -27.66
N ALA A 60 -50.13 -3.99 -26.77
CA ALA A 60 -51.57 -4.05 -27.06
C ALA A 60 -52.03 -2.91 -27.99
N ASP A 61 -51.43 -1.70 -27.88
CA ASP A 61 -51.76 -0.54 -28.69
C ASP A 61 -51.10 -0.51 -30.06
N CYS A 62 -50.20 -1.44 -30.32
CA CYS A 62 -49.40 -1.50 -31.56
C CYS A 62 -50.13 -2.24 -32.68
N GLY A 63 -51.24 -2.88 -32.38
CA GLY A 63 -52.08 -3.61 -33.39
C GLY A 63 -51.40 -4.88 -33.91
N LEU A 64 -50.57 -5.54 -33.06
CA LEU A 64 -49.82 -6.74 -33.44
C LEU A 64 -50.71 -7.92 -33.81
N GLU A 65 -51.91 -8.03 -33.19
CA GLU A 65 -52.92 -9.05 -33.51
C GLU A 65 -53.45 -8.90 -34.91
N ASP A 66 -53.77 -7.68 -35.35
CA ASP A 66 -54.19 -7.37 -36.72
C ASP A 66 -53.11 -7.69 -37.77
N ILE A 67 -51.83 -7.45 -37.40
CA ILE A 67 -50.66 -7.67 -38.22
C ILE A 67 -50.44 -9.18 -38.40
N ALA A 68 -50.56 -9.95 -37.33
CA ALA A 68 -50.44 -11.40 -37.32
C ALA A 68 -51.59 -12.05 -38.11
N ALA A 69 -52.86 -11.63 -37.88
CA ALA A 69 -54.02 -12.13 -38.58
C ALA A 69 -53.91 -11.93 -40.10
N LYS A 70 -53.33 -10.80 -40.54
CA LYS A 70 -53.15 -10.48 -41.96
C LYS A 70 -51.84 -11.04 -42.55
N LYS A 71 -51.05 -11.78 -41.76
CA LYS A 71 -49.69 -12.31 -42.13
C LYS A 71 -48.77 -11.24 -42.69
N LYS A 72 -48.89 -9.99 -42.27
CA LYS A 72 -48.01 -8.88 -42.64
C LYS A 72 -46.72 -8.98 -41.85
N LYS A 73 -45.59 -8.69 -42.56
CA LYS A 73 -44.28 -8.61 -41.90
C LYS A 73 -43.96 -7.18 -41.53
N LEU A 74 -43.50 -6.98 -40.31
CA LEU A 74 -42.92 -5.69 -39.88
C LEU A 74 -41.53 -5.57 -40.46
N MET A 75 -41.13 -4.34 -40.79
CA MET A 75 -39.77 -4.07 -41.28
C MET A 75 -38.93 -3.48 -40.16
N MET A 76 -37.81 -4.14 -39.84
CA MET A 76 -36.86 -3.67 -38.85
C MET A 76 -35.68 -2.98 -39.54
N MET A 77 -35.30 -1.83 -39.00
CA MET A 77 -34.08 -1.08 -39.35
C MET A 77 -33.19 -0.99 -38.12
N GLY A 78 -31.90 -1.09 -38.34
CA GLY A 78 -30.86 -1.01 -37.31
C GLY A 78 -29.58 -1.68 -37.78
N SER A 79 -28.43 -1.23 -37.27
CA SER A 79 -27.13 -1.85 -37.50
C SER A 79 -26.67 -2.62 -36.27
N THR A 80 -26.08 -3.80 -36.47
CA THR A 80 -25.43 -4.54 -35.40
C THR A 80 -24.31 -3.68 -34.77
N ALA A 81 -24.13 -3.74 -33.47
CA ALA A 81 -22.86 -3.35 -32.88
C ALA A 81 -21.76 -4.23 -33.46
N GLU A 82 -20.55 -3.71 -33.63
CA GLU A 82 -19.40 -4.54 -34.03
C GLU A 82 -19.34 -5.76 -33.12
N VAL A 83 -19.45 -6.93 -33.68
CA VAL A 83 -19.26 -8.18 -32.94
C VAL A 83 -17.80 -8.19 -32.54
N ILE A 84 -17.52 -8.06 -31.24
CA ILE A 84 -16.21 -8.33 -30.69
C ILE A 84 -15.89 -9.76 -31.11
N LYS A 85 -14.95 -9.93 -32.06
CA LYS A 85 -14.50 -11.25 -32.46
C LYS A 85 -14.02 -11.98 -31.21
N ALA A 86 -14.47 -13.20 -31.01
CA ALA A 86 -13.92 -14.09 -30.01
C ALA A 86 -12.39 -14.15 -30.21
N PRO A 87 -11.60 -14.11 -29.10
CA PRO A 87 -10.15 -14.22 -29.20
C PRO A 87 -9.77 -15.44 -29.99
N GLU A 88 -8.82 -15.32 -30.92
CA GLU A 88 -8.34 -16.42 -31.78
C GLU A 88 -7.63 -17.56 -31.01
N LYS A 89 -7.38 -17.36 -29.70
CA LYS A 89 -6.90 -18.37 -28.76
C LYS A 89 -7.97 -18.62 -27.70
N GLU A 90 -8.27 -19.87 -27.44
CA GLU A 90 -9.04 -20.26 -26.27
C GLU A 90 -8.36 -19.67 -25.02
N ILE A 91 -9.09 -18.81 -24.30
CA ILE A 91 -8.63 -18.31 -23.02
C ILE A 91 -8.87 -19.45 -22.03
N THR A 92 -7.83 -20.17 -21.69
CA THR A 92 -7.85 -21.11 -20.59
C THR A 92 -7.73 -20.30 -19.29
N PHE A 93 -8.74 -20.34 -18.45
CA PHE A 93 -8.67 -19.69 -17.14
C PHE A 93 -7.71 -20.49 -16.25
N VAL A 94 -7.02 -19.79 -15.34
CA VAL A 94 -6.07 -20.42 -14.41
C VAL A 94 -6.76 -21.52 -13.58
N GLU A 95 -8.04 -21.33 -13.28
CA GLU A 95 -8.89 -22.27 -12.54
C GLU A 95 -9.16 -23.59 -13.30
N ASP A 96 -9.01 -23.61 -14.60
CA ASP A 96 -9.22 -24.79 -15.48
C ASP A 96 -7.90 -25.57 -15.73
N LEU A 97 -6.76 -25.09 -15.23
CA LEU A 97 -5.48 -25.77 -15.34
C LEU A 97 -5.36 -26.87 -14.26
N PRO A 98 -4.52 -27.89 -14.44
CA PRO A 98 -4.13 -28.82 -13.37
C PRO A 98 -3.57 -28.06 -12.16
N GLU A 99 -3.76 -28.56 -10.94
CA GLU A 99 -3.34 -27.88 -9.69
C GLU A 99 -1.87 -27.41 -9.72
N GLU A 100 -0.95 -28.21 -10.25
CA GLU A 100 0.47 -27.85 -10.39
C GLU A 100 0.69 -26.69 -11.37
N GLU A 101 -0.12 -26.60 -12.44
CA GLU A 101 -0.07 -25.51 -13.41
C GLU A 101 -0.79 -24.24 -12.88
N GLN A 102 -1.83 -24.41 -12.07
CA GLN A 102 -2.49 -23.29 -11.36
C GLN A 102 -1.54 -22.64 -10.36
N GLU A 103 -0.83 -23.46 -9.56
CA GLU A 103 0.19 -22.97 -8.64
C GLU A 103 1.33 -22.28 -9.38
N ALA A 104 1.83 -22.87 -10.47
CA ALA A 104 2.87 -22.27 -11.29
C ALA A 104 2.44 -20.97 -11.97
N ALA A 105 1.21 -20.89 -12.49
CA ALA A 105 0.66 -19.69 -13.11
C ALA A 105 0.41 -18.59 -12.09
N THR A 106 -0.02 -18.94 -10.89
CA THR A 106 -0.19 -18.01 -9.77
C THR A 106 1.16 -17.50 -9.28
N MET A 107 2.15 -18.39 -9.12
CA MET A 107 3.52 -18.05 -8.72
C MET A 107 4.26 -17.20 -9.76
N ALA A 108 4.00 -17.39 -11.05
CA ALA A 108 4.64 -16.62 -12.13
C ALA A 108 4.29 -15.12 -12.10
N ASN A 109 3.21 -14.74 -11.44
CA ASN A 109 2.78 -13.34 -11.28
C ASN A 109 3.42 -12.63 -10.07
N PHE A 110 4.09 -13.36 -9.17
CA PHE A 110 4.69 -12.83 -7.96
C PHE A 110 6.21 -12.98 -7.96
N SER A 111 6.89 -12.11 -7.22
CA SER A 111 8.29 -12.31 -6.90
C SER A 111 8.46 -13.62 -6.10
N PRO A 112 9.51 -14.42 -6.34
CA PRO A 112 9.71 -15.67 -5.61
C PRO A 112 9.97 -15.45 -4.12
N GLY A 113 9.53 -16.39 -3.30
CA GLY A 113 9.83 -16.46 -1.89
C GLY A 113 11.28 -16.88 -1.61
N LEU A 114 11.64 -16.95 -0.33
CA LEU A 114 12.97 -17.38 0.15
C LEU A 114 12.86 -18.61 1.01
N THR A 115 13.67 -19.64 0.73
CA THR A 115 13.68 -20.87 1.52
C THR A 115 14.14 -20.60 2.95
N ASN A 116 13.40 -21.10 3.94
CA ASN A 116 13.82 -21.06 5.35
C ASN A 116 14.89 -22.12 5.61
N LEU A 117 16.05 -21.69 6.06
CA LEU A 117 17.22 -22.53 6.35
C LEU A 117 17.38 -22.85 7.84
N GLY A 118 16.28 -22.83 8.58
CA GLY A 118 16.22 -23.06 10.02
C GLY A 118 16.24 -21.75 10.82
N ASN A 119 15.06 -21.34 11.29
CA ASN A 119 14.82 -20.10 12.04
C ASN A 119 15.31 -18.83 11.32
N THR A 120 15.31 -18.80 9.97
CA THR A 120 15.78 -17.68 9.15
C THR A 120 14.67 -16.77 8.62
N CYS A 121 13.43 -16.93 9.09
CA CYS A 121 12.30 -16.11 8.68
C CYS A 121 12.54 -14.60 8.92
N TYR A 122 13.25 -14.21 9.99
CA TYR A 122 13.64 -12.84 10.29
C TYR A 122 14.45 -12.21 9.15
N MET A 123 15.43 -12.97 8.61
CA MET A 123 16.25 -12.54 7.48
C MET A 123 15.45 -12.55 6.19
N ASN A 124 14.68 -13.60 5.92
CA ASN A 124 13.86 -13.71 4.72
C ASN A 124 12.88 -12.54 4.61
N ALA A 125 12.15 -12.24 5.68
CA ALA A 125 11.22 -11.11 5.72
C ALA A 125 11.94 -9.75 5.52
N THR A 126 13.10 -9.56 6.14
CA THR A 126 13.94 -8.38 5.96
C THR A 126 14.38 -8.21 4.50
N ILE A 127 14.86 -9.28 3.88
CA ILE A 127 15.33 -9.27 2.49
C ILE A 127 14.19 -8.97 1.51
N GLN A 128 12.99 -9.54 1.72
CA GLN A 128 11.83 -9.26 0.87
C GLN A 128 11.41 -7.78 0.96
N CYS A 129 11.40 -7.18 2.16
CA CYS A 129 11.15 -5.76 2.31
C CYS A 129 12.20 -4.88 1.62
N LEU A 130 13.50 -5.22 1.75
CA LEU A 130 14.57 -4.49 1.07
C LEU A 130 14.53 -4.69 -0.45
N TYR A 131 14.20 -5.88 -0.92
CA TYR A 131 14.02 -6.17 -2.34
C TYR A 131 12.89 -5.36 -2.96
N ALA A 132 11.85 -5.01 -2.20
CA ALA A 132 10.76 -4.17 -2.66
C ALA A 132 11.18 -2.75 -3.05
N VAL A 133 12.40 -2.29 -2.68
CA VAL A 133 12.93 -0.96 -3.00
C VAL A 133 13.67 -0.98 -4.35
N PRO A 134 13.06 -0.46 -5.44
CA PRO A 134 13.66 -0.53 -6.77
C PRO A 134 14.94 0.30 -6.88
N GLU A 135 15.00 1.45 -6.20
CA GLU A 135 16.17 2.33 -6.18
C GLU A 135 17.39 1.65 -5.51
N LEU A 136 17.15 0.87 -4.44
CA LEU A 136 18.21 0.08 -3.79
C LEU A 136 18.79 -0.96 -4.75
N ARG A 137 17.93 -1.66 -5.50
CA ARG A 137 18.37 -2.64 -6.51
C ARG A 137 19.21 -1.99 -7.61
N SER A 138 18.81 -0.80 -8.07
CA SER A 138 19.56 -0.04 -9.08
C SER A 138 20.93 0.36 -8.56
N ILE A 139 20.98 1.00 -7.38
CA ILE A 139 22.25 1.45 -6.77
C ILE A 139 23.22 0.29 -6.56
N LEU A 140 22.76 -0.87 -6.09
CA LEU A 140 23.60 -2.05 -5.89
C LEU A 140 24.18 -2.59 -7.22
N ASN A 141 23.41 -2.54 -8.30
CA ASN A 141 23.87 -2.96 -9.62
C ASN A 141 24.87 -1.94 -10.22
N ASP A 142 24.59 -0.64 -10.07
CA ASP A 142 25.45 0.43 -10.60
C ASP A 142 26.80 0.50 -9.86
N ALA A 143 26.78 0.31 -8.53
CA ALA A 143 28.00 0.26 -7.72
C ALA A 143 28.95 -0.88 -8.16
N SER A 144 28.40 -2.00 -8.63
CA SER A 144 29.20 -3.10 -9.19
C SER A 144 29.80 -2.77 -10.56
N ALA A 145 29.05 -2.07 -11.42
CA ALA A 145 29.53 -1.67 -12.73
C ALA A 145 30.69 -0.66 -12.64
N ALA A 146 30.64 0.24 -11.63
CA ALA A 146 31.71 1.23 -11.39
C ALA A 146 32.99 0.61 -10.81
N GLY A 147 32.90 -0.52 -10.09
CA GLY A 147 34.04 -1.26 -9.54
C GLY A 147 34.79 -2.15 -10.52
N GLY A 148 34.32 -2.30 -11.75
CA GLY A 148 34.87 -3.20 -12.77
C GLY A 148 36.13 -2.70 -13.48
N GLY A 149 36.80 -1.64 -13.05
CA GLY A 149 37.83 -0.95 -13.82
C GLY A 149 39.21 -0.72 -13.20
N THR A 150 39.50 -1.17 -11.96
CA THR A 150 40.89 -1.11 -11.45
C THR A 150 41.22 -2.28 -10.51
N PRO A 151 42.16 -3.18 -10.89
CA PRO A 151 42.78 -4.07 -9.94
C PRO A 151 43.94 -3.33 -9.28
N ALA A 152 43.72 -2.56 -8.24
CA ALA A 152 44.80 -2.13 -7.38
C ALA A 152 44.36 -1.21 -6.24
N SER A 153 43.93 -1.79 -5.19
CA SER A 153 44.39 -1.49 -3.84
C SER A 153 43.91 -2.65 -2.97
N ALA A 154 44.84 -3.17 -2.17
CA ALA A 154 44.56 -4.26 -1.26
C ALA A 154 43.28 -3.97 -0.47
N PRO A 155 42.38 -4.97 -0.24
CA PRO A 155 41.18 -4.78 0.57
C PRO A 155 41.66 -4.24 1.92
N ALA A 156 41.09 -3.08 2.29
CA ALA A 156 41.23 -2.61 3.66
C ALA A 156 40.81 -3.77 4.58
N PRO A 157 41.48 -3.99 5.72
CA PRO A 157 41.11 -5.04 6.64
C PRO A 157 39.73 -4.71 7.20
N GLY A 158 38.70 -5.34 6.62
CA GLY A 158 37.28 -5.09 6.94
C GLY A 158 36.30 -5.34 5.80
N GLY A 159 36.68 -6.03 4.71
CA GLY A 159 35.73 -6.58 3.72
C GLY A 159 34.79 -5.59 3.04
N GLY A 160 35.34 -4.48 2.54
CA GLY A 160 34.61 -3.24 2.16
C GLY A 160 33.58 -3.31 1.05
N THR A 161 32.93 -4.31 0.63
CA THR A 161 31.77 -4.36 -0.26
C THR A 161 31.12 -5.76 -0.28
N ALA A 162 31.50 -6.61 0.67
CA ALA A 162 31.10 -8.01 0.65
C ALA A 162 29.58 -8.18 0.82
N LEU A 163 28.98 -7.41 1.73
CA LEU A 163 27.53 -7.49 1.98
C LEU A 163 26.74 -6.89 0.83
N ALA A 164 27.18 -5.75 0.27
CA ALA A 164 26.55 -5.13 -0.89
C ALA A 164 26.55 -6.07 -2.11
N ASN A 165 27.67 -6.74 -2.38
CA ASN A 165 27.74 -7.73 -3.45
C ASN A 165 26.85 -8.95 -3.20
N ALA A 166 26.83 -9.51 -1.98
CA ALA A 166 25.98 -10.64 -1.64
C ALA A 166 24.48 -10.27 -1.72
N THR A 167 24.13 -9.05 -1.31
CA THR A 167 22.75 -8.54 -1.42
C THR A 167 22.35 -8.38 -2.89
N ARG A 168 23.21 -7.77 -3.70
CA ARG A 168 22.98 -7.65 -5.15
C ARG A 168 22.78 -9.01 -5.81
N ASP A 169 23.67 -9.96 -5.52
CA ASP A 169 23.64 -11.29 -6.14
C ASP A 169 22.34 -12.01 -5.76
N LEU A 170 21.94 -11.96 -4.48
CA LEU A 170 20.66 -12.50 -4.03
C LEU A 170 19.47 -11.80 -4.70
N PHE A 171 19.49 -10.48 -4.85
CA PHE A 171 18.43 -9.75 -5.54
C PHE A 171 18.33 -10.12 -7.02
N ASN A 172 19.47 -10.39 -7.67
CA ASN A 172 19.48 -10.87 -9.04
C ASN A 172 18.99 -12.33 -9.16
N GLU A 173 19.29 -13.19 -8.18
CA GLU A 173 18.70 -14.54 -8.10
C GLU A 173 17.19 -14.47 -7.95
N ILE A 174 16.66 -13.62 -7.05
CA ILE A 174 15.21 -13.38 -6.89
C ILE A 174 14.58 -12.89 -8.20
N LYS A 175 15.21 -11.91 -8.85
CA LYS A 175 14.69 -11.34 -10.11
C LYS A 175 14.59 -12.37 -11.25
N ASN A 176 15.53 -13.31 -11.32
CA ASN A 176 15.69 -14.24 -12.45
C ASN A 176 15.08 -15.62 -12.16
N SER A 177 14.56 -15.87 -10.96
CA SER A 177 13.94 -17.14 -10.58
C SER A 177 12.42 -17.08 -10.68
N ASN A 178 11.81 -18.20 -11.07
CA ASN A 178 10.36 -18.41 -10.99
C ASN A 178 9.98 -19.35 -9.83
N ALA A 179 10.96 -19.80 -9.04
CA ALA A 179 10.78 -20.66 -7.88
C ALA A 179 11.46 -20.04 -6.66
N ALA A 180 11.11 -20.54 -5.46
CA ALA A 180 11.72 -20.06 -4.23
C ALA A 180 13.25 -20.11 -4.27
N VAL A 181 13.90 -19.02 -3.88
CA VAL A 181 15.36 -18.89 -3.87
C VAL A 181 15.92 -19.33 -2.52
N THR A 182 17.05 -20.04 -2.54
CA THR A 182 17.72 -20.48 -1.32
C THR A 182 18.86 -19.51 -0.95
N PRO A 183 18.72 -18.65 0.07
CA PRO A 183 19.65 -17.55 0.36
C PRO A 183 20.91 -18.01 1.13
N PHE A 184 21.47 -19.18 0.78
CA PHE A 184 22.55 -19.81 1.55
C PHE A 184 23.83 -18.95 1.62
N ARG A 185 24.27 -18.37 0.48
CA ARG A 185 25.49 -17.57 0.44
C ARG A 185 25.35 -16.29 1.26
N PHE A 186 24.20 -15.64 1.14
CA PHE A 186 23.90 -14.43 1.91
C PHE A 186 23.86 -14.74 3.41
N LEU A 187 23.17 -15.80 3.83
CA LEU A 187 23.08 -16.22 5.24
C LEU A 187 24.46 -16.55 5.82
N ALA A 188 25.31 -17.27 5.06
CA ALA A 188 26.67 -17.60 5.51
C ALA A 188 27.49 -16.34 5.78
N LEU A 189 27.43 -15.38 4.87
CA LEU A 189 28.11 -14.09 5.03
C LEU A 189 27.52 -13.26 6.18
N LEU A 190 26.20 -13.20 6.31
CA LEU A 190 25.50 -12.50 7.39
C LEU A 190 25.98 -13.00 8.75
N ARG A 191 26.05 -14.34 8.94
CA ARG A 191 26.54 -14.96 10.17
C ARG A 191 28.02 -14.73 10.42
N GLN A 192 28.81 -14.64 9.36
CA GLN A 192 30.25 -14.32 9.46
C GLN A 192 30.48 -12.86 9.89
N LEU A 193 29.71 -11.92 9.34
CA LEU A 193 29.84 -10.49 9.66
C LEU A 193 29.25 -10.13 11.01
N PHE A 194 28.20 -10.83 11.41
CA PHE A 194 27.40 -10.53 12.60
C PHE A 194 27.23 -11.82 13.44
N PRO A 195 28.14 -12.08 14.39
CA PRO A 195 28.14 -13.32 15.20
C PRO A 195 26.85 -13.55 15.98
N GLN A 196 26.09 -12.50 16.32
CA GLN A 196 24.79 -12.63 16.97
C GLN A 196 23.79 -13.48 16.15
N PHE A 197 23.86 -13.45 14.81
CA PHE A 197 22.99 -14.29 13.96
C PHE A 197 23.51 -15.73 13.78
N ALA A 198 24.66 -16.04 14.38
CA ALA A 198 25.25 -17.36 14.42
C ALA A 198 25.08 -18.05 15.78
N GLN A 199 24.27 -17.50 16.69
CA GLN A 199 24.00 -18.08 18.00
C GLN A 199 23.26 -19.42 17.85
N VAL A 200 23.76 -20.44 18.55
CA VAL A 200 23.19 -21.77 18.55
C VAL A 200 22.46 -21.99 19.88
N GLY A 201 21.19 -22.39 19.79
CA GLY A 201 20.35 -22.70 20.93
C GLY A 201 20.51 -24.15 21.41
N GLN A 202 19.61 -24.57 22.27
CA GLN A 202 19.55 -25.95 22.75
C GLN A 202 19.35 -26.90 21.58
N GLY A 203 20.11 -28.02 21.55
CA GLY A 203 20.02 -29.03 20.49
C GLY A 203 20.86 -28.75 19.24
N GLY A 204 21.75 -27.75 19.24
CA GLY A 204 22.64 -27.47 18.10
C GLY A 204 21.98 -26.76 16.91
N VAL A 205 20.76 -26.28 17.07
CA VAL A 205 20.02 -25.51 16.03
C VAL A 205 20.25 -24.02 16.24
N TYR A 206 20.40 -23.26 15.15
CA TYR A 206 20.50 -21.81 15.24
C TYR A 206 19.25 -21.20 15.87
N SER A 207 19.46 -20.27 16.80
CA SER A 207 18.38 -19.55 17.47
C SER A 207 17.67 -18.60 16.51
N GLN A 208 16.39 -18.37 16.74
CA GLN A 208 15.66 -17.28 16.08
C GLN A 208 16.25 -15.94 16.51
N GLN A 209 16.31 -14.99 15.60
CA GLN A 209 16.88 -13.67 15.83
C GLN A 209 15.84 -12.57 15.59
N ASP A 210 16.17 -11.34 16.01
CA ASP A 210 15.29 -10.19 15.85
C ASP A 210 15.41 -9.60 14.42
N ALA A 211 14.28 -9.43 13.75
CA ALA A 211 14.26 -8.90 12.39
C ALA A 211 14.68 -7.40 12.33
N GLU A 212 14.43 -6.62 13.38
CA GLU A 212 14.88 -5.23 13.42
C GLU A 212 16.39 -5.15 13.56
N GLU A 213 16.99 -5.98 14.41
CA GLU A 213 18.44 -6.08 14.52
C GLU A 213 19.09 -6.52 13.21
N CYS A 214 18.44 -7.46 12.49
CA CYS A 214 18.89 -7.88 11.16
C CYS A 214 18.77 -6.74 10.15
N TRP A 215 17.64 -6.04 10.10
CA TRP A 215 17.41 -4.87 9.26
C TRP A 215 18.47 -3.80 9.49
N SER A 216 18.66 -3.40 10.74
CA SER A 216 19.59 -2.35 11.12
C SER A 216 21.03 -2.72 10.81
N SER A 217 21.45 -3.96 11.08
CA SER A 217 22.80 -4.47 10.79
C SER A 217 23.10 -4.47 9.29
N ILE A 218 22.14 -4.96 8.48
CA ILE A 218 22.27 -4.98 7.02
C ILE A 218 22.32 -3.54 6.49
N LEU A 219 21.35 -2.71 6.83
CA LEU A 219 21.20 -1.37 6.26
C LEU A 219 22.39 -0.46 6.61
N GLN A 220 22.81 -0.43 7.87
CA GLN A 220 23.98 0.36 8.30
C GLN A 220 25.25 -0.07 7.57
N THR A 221 25.43 -1.38 7.33
CA THR A 221 26.59 -1.88 6.60
C THR A 221 26.51 -1.52 5.13
N LEU A 222 25.34 -1.67 4.49
CA LEU A 222 25.12 -1.26 3.10
C LEU A 222 25.36 0.24 2.91
N CYS A 223 24.89 1.09 3.83
CA CYS A 223 25.11 2.54 3.78
C CYS A 223 26.60 2.91 3.92
N ARG A 224 27.35 2.15 4.72
CA ARG A 224 28.79 2.33 4.87
C ARG A 224 29.56 1.85 3.64
N GLU A 225 29.18 0.72 3.05
CA GLU A 225 29.80 0.15 1.86
C GLU A 225 29.46 0.95 0.59
N VAL A 226 28.24 1.44 0.48
CA VAL A 226 27.72 2.19 -0.67
C VAL A 226 27.00 3.45 -0.20
N PRO A 227 27.70 4.60 -0.09
CA PRO A 227 27.13 5.84 0.49
C PRO A 227 25.88 6.37 -0.22
N ALA A 228 25.61 5.98 -1.47
CA ALA A 228 24.40 6.35 -2.18
C ALA A 228 23.13 5.75 -1.51
N ILE A 229 23.24 4.59 -0.85
CA ILE A 229 22.15 3.93 -0.14
C ILE A 229 21.72 4.76 1.08
N ASP A 230 22.67 5.42 1.72
CA ASP A 230 22.41 6.30 2.86
C ASP A 230 21.42 7.45 2.52
N LYS A 231 21.47 7.95 1.28
CA LYS A 231 20.51 8.96 0.80
C LYS A 231 19.09 8.42 0.63
N LEU A 232 18.94 7.10 0.48
CA LEU A 232 17.61 6.49 0.35
C LEU A 232 16.89 6.34 1.70
N PHE A 233 17.64 6.04 2.79
CA PHE A 233 17.07 5.64 4.06
C PHE A 233 17.46 6.54 5.23
N GLY A 234 18.44 7.42 5.06
CA GLY A 234 18.99 8.25 6.13
C GLY A 234 18.03 9.35 6.55
N LEU A 235 17.47 9.22 7.76
CA LEU A 235 16.67 10.23 8.44
C LEU A 235 17.58 11.11 9.30
N ARG A 236 17.36 12.43 9.34
CA ARG A 236 18.08 13.31 10.28
C ARG A 236 17.11 13.87 11.32
N LEU A 237 17.50 13.74 12.58
CA LEU A 237 16.79 14.25 13.73
C LEU A 237 17.62 15.34 14.41
N LYS A 238 17.05 16.52 14.56
CA LYS A 238 17.58 17.59 15.40
C LYS A 238 17.05 17.39 16.82
N MET A 239 17.96 17.08 17.73
CA MET A 239 17.69 17.03 19.15
C MET A 239 17.87 18.45 19.73
N SER A 240 16.92 18.90 20.53
CA SER A 240 17.00 20.14 21.29
C SER A 240 16.61 19.87 22.74
N LEU A 241 17.59 19.89 23.62
CA LEU A 241 17.41 19.65 25.06
C LEU A 241 17.70 20.93 25.86
N LYS A 242 16.91 21.17 26.90
CA LYS A 242 17.07 22.28 27.77
C LYS A 242 17.13 21.82 29.24
N ASN A 243 18.07 22.39 30.00
CA ASN A 243 18.08 22.24 31.42
C ASN A 243 17.14 23.29 32.02
N GLU A 244 16.13 22.87 32.77
CA GLU A 244 15.12 23.75 33.35
C GLU A 244 15.68 24.61 34.48
N LEU A 245 16.76 24.18 35.15
CA LEU A 245 17.36 24.88 36.27
C LEU A 245 18.38 25.94 35.82
N THR A 246 19.26 25.56 34.89
CA THR A 246 20.36 26.44 34.44
C THR A 246 19.99 27.25 33.18
N GLY A 247 18.96 26.83 32.45
CA GLY A 247 18.60 27.41 31.18
C GLY A 247 19.52 27.01 30.01
N GLU A 248 20.54 26.19 30.29
CA GLU A 248 21.48 25.68 29.23
C GLU A 248 20.70 24.86 28.18
N THR A 249 21.03 25.12 26.91
CA THR A 249 20.44 24.38 25.77
C THR A 249 21.53 23.57 25.08
N ARG A 250 21.18 22.38 24.66
CA ARG A 250 22.04 21.50 23.87
C ARG A 250 21.32 21.06 22.61
N GLU A 251 21.95 21.28 21.46
CA GLU A 251 21.44 20.87 20.18
C GLU A 251 22.41 19.90 19.51
N GLU A 252 21.88 18.85 18.91
CA GLU A 252 22.66 17.84 18.16
C GLU A 252 21.84 17.34 16.99
N VAL A 253 22.47 17.13 15.84
CA VAL A 253 21.82 16.46 14.70
C VAL A 253 22.34 15.05 14.60
N LYS A 254 21.42 14.09 14.64
CA LYS A 254 21.71 12.66 14.53
C LYS A 254 21.17 12.11 13.22
N ARG A 255 21.89 11.14 12.67
CA ARG A 255 21.40 10.33 11.59
C ARG A 255 20.85 9.02 12.13
N GLU A 256 19.64 8.67 11.69
CA GLU A 256 18.94 7.45 12.06
C GLU A 256 18.44 6.77 10.77
N TYR A 257 18.19 5.48 10.85
CA TYR A 257 17.62 4.71 9.73
C TYR A 257 16.25 4.13 10.06
N ASN A 258 15.84 4.24 11.32
CA ASN A 258 14.54 3.81 11.81
C ASN A 258 13.89 4.95 12.58
N PHE A 259 12.68 5.30 12.23
CA PHE A 259 11.86 6.21 13.03
C PHE A 259 11.06 5.39 14.06
N LYS A 260 11.26 5.64 15.32
CA LYS A 260 10.67 4.82 16.38
C LYS A 260 9.24 5.23 16.70
N CYS A 261 8.37 4.23 16.88
CA CYS A 261 7.05 4.36 17.47
C CYS A 261 7.06 3.66 18.83
N ASN A 262 7.16 4.43 19.91
CA ASN A 262 7.14 3.89 21.29
C ASN A 262 5.71 3.58 21.70
N ILE A 263 5.46 2.34 22.09
CA ILE A 263 4.12 1.85 22.39
C ILE A 263 3.93 1.83 23.91
N THR A 264 3.09 2.75 24.38
CA THR A 264 2.65 2.83 25.80
C THR A 264 1.19 2.41 25.92
N ILE A 265 0.65 2.41 27.14
CA ILE A 265 -0.76 2.07 27.41
C ILE A 265 -1.75 3.07 26.77
N ASN A 266 -1.30 4.27 26.41
CA ASN A 266 -2.13 5.33 25.83
C ASN A 266 -2.00 5.44 24.32
N VAL A 267 -1.07 4.70 23.68
CA VAL A 267 -0.81 4.74 22.25
C VAL A 267 -1.74 3.78 21.52
N ASN A 268 -2.60 4.32 20.65
CA ASN A 268 -3.50 3.57 19.78
C ASN A 268 -3.21 3.81 18.28
N HIS A 269 -2.51 4.92 17.99
CA HIS A 269 -2.17 5.35 16.63
C HIS A 269 -0.67 5.58 16.49
N LEU A 270 -0.15 5.40 15.30
CA LEU A 270 1.26 5.56 14.97
C LEU A 270 1.80 6.95 15.35
N SER A 271 1.04 8.00 15.05
CA SER A 271 1.41 9.41 15.37
C SER A 271 1.57 9.67 16.86
N GLU A 272 0.77 9.03 17.71
CA GLU A 272 0.90 9.13 19.16
C GLU A 272 2.21 8.50 19.64
N GLY A 273 2.55 7.32 19.08
CA GLY A 273 3.81 6.63 19.37
C GLY A 273 5.04 7.41 18.91
N PHE A 274 4.93 8.18 17.83
CA PHE A 274 5.97 9.09 17.37
C PHE A 274 6.20 10.24 18.36
N ARG A 275 5.15 10.87 18.87
CA ARG A 275 5.28 11.92 19.87
C ARG A 275 6.02 11.42 21.11
N VAL A 276 5.65 10.23 21.61
CA VAL A 276 6.34 9.60 22.75
C VAL A 276 7.81 9.27 22.43
N ALA A 277 8.12 8.87 21.20
CA ALA A 277 9.50 8.54 20.81
C ALA A 277 10.38 9.77 20.57
N LEU A 278 9.77 10.92 20.26
CA LEU A 278 10.48 12.17 20.03
C LEU A 278 10.80 12.91 21.33
N ASP A 279 10.08 12.63 22.42
CA ASP A 279 10.40 13.17 23.75
C ASP A 279 11.68 12.53 24.26
N GLU A 280 12.59 13.34 24.77
CA GLU A 280 13.89 12.87 25.24
C GLU A 280 14.27 13.55 26.56
N GLU A 281 14.77 12.72 27.47
CA GLU A 281 15.35 13.18 28.74
C GLU A 281 16.74 12.56 28.88
N ARG A 282 17.76 13.38 29.16
CA ARG A 282 19.15 12.92 29.33
C ARG A 282 19.77 13.56 30.53
N GLU A 283 20.60 12.81 31.22
CA GLU A 283 21.46 13.27 32.29
C GLU A 283 22.87 13.57 31.75
N TYR A 284 23.37 14.77 32.02
CA TYR A 284 24.73 15.19 31.71
C TYR A 284 25.37 15.77 33.00
N GLY A 285 26.38 15.08 33.50
CA GLY A 285 27.12 15.57 34.71
C GLY A 285 26.29 15.68 35.97
N GLY A 286 25.22 14.88 36.12
CA GLY A 286 24.29 14.93 37.24
C GLY A 286 23.14 15.91 37.05
N GLU A 287 23.07 16.60 35.91
CA GLU A 287 21.97 17.53 35.58
C GLU A 287 21.05 16.93 34.51
N ILE A 288 19.75 17.11 34.69
CA ILE A 288 18.71 16.58 33.80
C ILE A 288 18.37 17.62 32.72
N PHE A 289 18.47 17.20 31.46
CA PHE A 289 18.07 17.95 30.29
C PHE A 289 16.85 17.29 29.68
N LYS A 290 15.82 18.08 29.40
CA LYS A 290 14.58 17.62 28.75
C LYS A 290 14.33 18.35 27.43
N GLY A 291 13.70 17.68 26.48
CA GLY A 291 13.35 18.30 25.23
C GLY A 291 12.81 17.33 24.21
N HIS A 292 12.90 17.73 22.95
CA HIS A 292 12.31 16.99 21.86
C HIS A 292 13.29 16.81 20.69
N ASN A 293 13.19 15.68 20.04
CA ASN A 293 13.74 15.49 18.71
C ASN A 293 12.74 15.99 17.66
N ARG A 294 13.25 16.58 16.57
CA ARG A 294 12.45 16.96 15.40
C ARG A 294 13.15 16.53 14.14
N VAL A 295 12.36 16.16 13.12
CA VAL A 295 12.91 15.76 11.82
C VAL A 295 13.39 17.00 11.07
N CYS A 296 14.67 17.03 10.69
CA CYS A 296 15.24 18.10 9.89
C CYS A 296 15.57 17.67 8.44
N GLU A 297 15.51 16.37 8.14
CA GLU A 297 15.61 15.83 6.78
C GLU A 297 14.90 14.47 6.70
N LEU A 298 14.04 14.31 5.71
CA LEU A 298 13.26 13.10 5.45
C LEU A 298 13.86 12.30 4.29
N PRO A 299 13.99 10.95 4.42
CA PRO A 299 14.51 10.10 3.35
C PRO A 299 13.43 9.76 2.31
N PRO A 300 13.81 9.34 1.09
CA PRO A 300 12.89 8.75 0.10
C PRO A 300 12.14 7.51 0.63
N TRP A 301 12.80 6.72 1.47
CA TRP A 301 12.22 5.52 2.10
C TRP A 301 12.36 5.62 3.61
N LEU A 302 11.23 5.79 4.27
CA LEU A 302 11.14 5.89 5.72
C LEU A 302 10.80 4.52 6.32
N ASN A 303 11.69 4.00 7.14
CA ASN A 303 11.41 2.82 7.93
C ASN A 303 10.94 3.21 9.32
N VAL A 304 9.81 2.66 9.75
CA VAL A 304 9.22 2.89 11.06
C VAL A 304 9.29 1.63 11.89
N GLN A 305 9.96 1.70 13.02
CA GLN A 305 10.05 0.63 14.01
C GLN A 305 8.92 0.76 15.03
N MET A 306 8.04 -0.22 15.09
CA MET A 306 7.10 -0.40 16.17
C MET A 306 7.85 -1.02 17.35
N VAL A 307 8.13 -0.26 18.41
CA VAL A 307 8.91 -0.74 19.57
C VAL A 307 8.04 -1.68 20.40
N ARG A 308 7.98 -2.94 19.95
CA ARG A 308 7.14 -3.99 20.55
C ARG A 308 7.89 -4.86 21.54
N PHE A 309 9.21 -4.93 21.46
CA PHE A 309 10.03 -5.73 22.35
C PHE A 309 10.70 -4.84 23.41
N PHE A 310 10.60 -5.24 24.66
CA PHE A 310 11.23 -4.56 25.77
C PHE A 310 11.75 -5.57 26.79
N TRP A 311 12.71 -5.15 27.60
CA TRP A 311 13.26 -5.94 28.68
C TRP A 311 12.43 -5.75 29.94
N LYS A 312 11.66 -6.78 30.31
CA LYS A 312 10.90 -6.78 31.57
C LYS A 312 11.82 -7.19 32.71
N MET A 313 12.12 -6.26 33.59
CA MET A 313 12.87 -6.56 34.83
C MET A 313 12.04 -7.44 35.76
N PRO A 314 12.67 -8.30 36.58
CA PRO A 314 11.98 -9.05 37.60
C PRO A 314 11.20 -8.15 38.53
N GLY A 315 10.00 -8.57 38.90
CA GLY A 315 9.17 -7.87 39.88
C GLY A 315 9.64 -8.13 41.32
N ALA A 316 9.16 -7.34 42.25
CA ALA A 316 9.51 -7.47 43.68
C ALA A 316 9.14 -8.83 44.28
N ASN A 317 8.25 -9.59 43.66
CA ASN A 317 7.79 -10.91 44.07
C ASN A 317 8.47 -12.06 43.31
N ASP A 318 9.37 -11.78 42.36
CA ASP A 318 10.09 -12.80 41.64
C ASP A 318 11.27 -13.34 42.48
N PRO A 319 11.76 -14.56 42.23
CA PRO A 319 12.95 -15.08 42.92
C PRO A 319 14.13 -14.12 42.84
N ALA A 320 14.94 -14.09 43.87
CA ALA A 320 16.09 -13.16 43.96
C ALA A 320 17.15 -13.36 42.87
N ASP A 321 17.16 -14.52 42.23
CA ASP A 321 18.01 -14.92 41.11
C ASP A 321 17.30 -14.82 39.74
N ALA A 322 16.07 -14.29 39.69
CA ALA A 322 15.34 -14.10 38.47
C ALA A 322 16.07 -13.12 37.55
N THR A 323 16.29 -13.54 36.32
CA THR A 323 16.83 -12.67 35.25
C THR A 323 15.68 -11.99 34.52
N GLY A 324 15.90 -10.75 34.06
CA GLY A 324 14.93 -10.06 33.22
C GLY A 324 14.61 -10.88 31.96
N GLN A 325 13.41 -10.71 31.44
CA GLN A 325 12.92 -11.40 30.26
C GLN A 325 12.54 -10.43 29.15
N LYS A 326 12.88 -10.76 27.89
CA LYS A 326 12.42 -10.03 26.72
C LYS A 326 10.91 -10.29 26.54
N ALA A 327 10.11 -9.26 26.67
CA ALA A 327 8.65 -9.32 26.59
C ALA A 327 8.13 -8.59 25.34
N LYS A 328 6.99 -9.01 24.81
CA LYS A 328 6.36 -8.42 23.62
C LYS A 328 5.10 -7.65 24.01
N ILE A 329 4.96 -6.44 23.47
CA ILE A 329 3.77 -5.60 23.60
C ILE A 329 2.76 -6.02 22.54
N LEU A 330 1.63 -6.60 22.97
CA LEU A 330 0.57 -7.11 22.09
C LEU A 330 -0.47 -6.05 21.70
N ARG A 331 -0.36 -4.83 22.23
CA ARG A 331 -1.34 -3.76 22.00
C ARG A 331 -1.56 -3.49 20.52
N ALA A 332 -2.82 -3.28 20.15
CA ALA A 332 -3.18 -2.80 18.82
C ALA A 332 -2.76 -1.34 18.67
N VAL A 333 -2.01 -1.06 17.60
CA VAL A 333 -1.63 0.31 17.19
C VAL A 333 -1.91 0.42 15.71
N THR A 334 -2.83 1.30 15.35
CA THR A 334 -3.20 1.52 13.95
C THR A 334 -2.13 2.36 13.25
N PHE A 335 -1.92 2.05 11.98
CA PHE A 335 -1.02 2.79 11.10
C PHE A 335 -1.74 3.12 9.78
N PRO A 336 -1.53 4.33 9.23
CA PRO A 336 -2.20 4.76 8.01
C PRO A 336 -1.51 4.22 6.76
N VAL A 337 -2.25 4.11 5.65
CA VAL A 337 -1.68 3.87 4.32
C VAL A 337 -0.94 5.11 3.82
N LEU A 338 -1.49 6.28 4.06
CA LEU A 338 -0.87 7.58 3.78
C LEU A 338 -0.45 8.23 5.10
N LEU A 339 0.86 8.33 5.31
CA LEU A 339 1.46 8.91 6.53
C LEU A 339 1.91 10.34 6.24
N ASP A 340 1.52 11.26 7.11
CA ASP A 340 1.98 12.64 7.09
C ASP A 340 3.03 12.87 8.18
N MET A 341 4.25 13.24 7.77
CA MET A 341 5.37 13.48 8.68
C MET A 341 5.55 14.96 9.03
N TYR A 342 4.73 15.85 8.47
CA TYR A 342 4.88 17.30 8.60
C TYR A 342 4.93 17.81 10.04
N GLU A 343 4.02 17.33 10.90
CA GLU A 343 3.96 17.76 12.31
C GLU A 343 5.23 17.43 13.12
N HIS A 344 5.97 16.42 12.68
CA HIS A 344 7.18 15.95 13.37
C HIS A 344 8.46 16.66 12.90
N CYS A 345 8.34 17.54 11.89
CA CYS A 345 9.46 18.27 11.31
C CYS A 345 9.83 19.53 12.10
N THR A 346 11.09 20.01 11.93
CA THR A 346 11.50 21.35 12.37
C THR A 346 10.77 22.43 11.56
N ASP A 347 10.63 23.62 12.11
CA ASP A 347 9.91 24.70 11.43
C ASP A 347 10.61 25.15 10.13
N GLU A 348 11.94 25.11 10.11
CA GLU A 348 12.73 25.38 8.91
C GLU A 348 12.46 24.34 7.81
N TYR A 349 12.33 23.07 8.20
CA TYR A 349 12.06 22.00 7.23
C TYR A 349 10.60 22.01 6.76
N LYS A 350 9.65 22.38 7.63
CA LYS A 350 8.25 22.61 7.23
C LYS A 350 8.15 23.67 6.14
N ALA A 351 8.80 24.81 6.33
CA ALA A 351 8.83 25.88 5.34
C ALA A 351 9.41 25.43 3.98
N ALA A 352 10.34 24.47 3.99
CA ALA A 352 10.86 23.87 2.75
C ALA A 352 9.88 22.88 2.09
N LEU A 353 9.02 22.22 2.87
CA LEU A 353 7.99 21.29 2.36
C LEU A 353 6.73 22.00 1.86
N ASP A 354 6.39 23.17 2.41
CA ASP A 354 5.13 23.86 2.17
C ASP A 354 4.79 24.07 0.68
N PRO A 355 5.71 24.53 -0.20
CA PRO A 355 5.37 24.76 -1.61
C PRO A 355 4.97 23.48 -2.34
N ALA A 356 5.70 22.38 -2.11
CA ALA A 356 5.41 21.07 -2.72
C ALA A 356 4.11 20.49 -2.15
N ARG A 357 3.87 20.69 -0.86
CA ARG A 357 2.68 20.23 -0.16
C ARG A 357 1.42 20.93 -0.67
N ALA A 358 1.46 22.25 -0.79
CA ALA A 358 0.36 23.05 -1.33
C ALA A 358 0.03 22.66 -2.79
N ALA A 359 1.07 22.50 -3.62
CA ALA A 359 0.90 22.07 -5.00
C ALA A 359 0.27 20.68 -5.12
N LYS A 360 0.65 19.72 -4.23
CA LYS A 360 0.05 18.39 -4.19
C LYS A 360 -1.42 18.44 -3.81
N ILE A 361 -1.78 19.14 -2.75
CA ILE A 361 -3.17 19.28 -2.30
C ILE A 361 -4.02 19.89 -3.42
N LYS A 362 -3.56 20.99 -4.04
CA LYS A 362 -4.26 21.61 -5.16
C LYS A 362 -4.46 20.68 -6.36
N LYS A 363 -3.47 19.83 -6.65
CA LYS A 363 -3.58 18.82 -7.71
C LYS A 363 -4.62 17.76 -7.36
N GLU A 364 -4.60 17.24 -6.13
CA GLU A 364 -5.55 16.22 -5.67
C GLU A 364 -6.99 16.76 -5.67
N GLU A 365 -7.20 18.01 -5.27
CA GLU A 365 -8.49 18.69 -5.34
C GLU A 365 -8.96 18.82 -6.80
N ALA A 366 -8.08 19.25 -7.71
CA ALA A 366 -8.42 19.35 -9.13
C ALA A 366 -8.74 17.97 -9.76
N ASP A 367 -7.99 16.93 -9.41
CA ASP A 367 -8.23 15.56 -9.86
C ASP A 367 -9.54 15.00 -9.29
N ALA A 368 -9.86 15.31 -8.03
CA ALA A 368 -11.13 14.94 -7.39
C ALA A 368 -12.32 15.65 -8.07
N GLU A 369 -12.22 16.95 -8.33
CA GLU A 369 -13.24 17.67 -9.09
C GLU A 369 -13.44 17.13 -10.52
N ALA A 370 -12.34 16.77 -11.19
CA ALA A 370 -12.40 16.20 -12.54
C ALA A 370 -13.13 14.85 -12.53
N ARG A 371 -12.88 13.99 -11.52
CA ARG A 371 -13.59 12.72 -11.34
C ARG A 371 -15.08 12.92 -11.06
N LEU A 372 -15.43 13.88 -10.19
CA LEU A 372 -16.81 14.23 -9.89
C LEU A 372 -17.56 14.77 -11.13
N ARG A 373 -16.88 15.52 -12.00
CA ARG A 373 -17.47 16.00 -13.26
C ARG A 373 -17.67 14.88 -14.27
N ALA A 374 -16.82 13.85 -14.25
CA ALA A 374 -16.88 12.72 -15.18
C ALA A 374 -17.93 11.67 -14.80
N ASP A 375 -18.30 11.56 -13.53
CA ASP A 375 -19.31 10.60 -13.03
C ASP A 375 -20.49 11.31 -12.38
N PRO A 376 -21.66 11.36 -13.06
CA PRO A 376 -22.89 12.00 -12.53
C PRO A 376 -23.40 11.37 -11.22
N ARG A 377 -23.13 10.06 -10.98
CA ARG A 377 -23.53 9.38 -9.74
C ARG A 377 -22.63 9.76 -8.57
N ALA A 378 -21.32 9.88 -8.81
CA ALA A 378 -20.37 10.35 -7.81
C ALA A 378 -20.66 11.81 -7.42
N ARG A 379 -21.09 12.64 -8.37
CA ARG A 379 -21.52 14.03 -8.11
C ARG A 379 -22.73 14.12 -7.18
N LEU A 380 -23.77 13.34 -7.43
CA LEU A 380 -24.97 13.31 -6.56
C LEU A 380 -24.63 12.78 -5.15
N ALA A 381 -23.73 11.81 -5.04
CA ALA A 381 -23.28 11.29 -3.74
C ALA A 381 -22.45 12.34 -2.97
N ALA A 382 -21.60 13.09 -3.64
CA ALA A 382 -20.79 14.18 -3.06
C ALA A 382 -21.68 15.36 -2.60
N GLU A 383 -22.66 15.77 -3.41
CA GLU A 383 -23.63 16.82 -3.06
C GLU A 383 -24.47 16.42 -1.83
N ALA A 384 -24.83 15.13 -1.72
CA ALA A 384 -25.53 14.61 -0.54
C ALA A 384 -24.62 14.55 0.71
N ALA A 385 -23.35 14.20 0.56
CA ALA A 385 -22.37 14.18 1.64
C ALA A 385 -22.05 15.61 2.14
N ASP A 386 -21.90 16.58 1.24
CA ASP A 386 -21.70 17.99 1.57
C ASP A 386 -22.93 18.60 2.30
N ALA A 387 -24.12 18.23 1.89
CA ALA A 387 -25.34 18.67 2.57
C ALA A 387 -25.41 18.09 4.00
N ALA A 388 -25.04 16.81 4.19
CA ALA A 388 -24.99 16.18 5.49
C ALA A 388 -23.88 16.75 6.39
N ALA A 389 -22.72 17.11 5.81
CA ALA A 389 -21.62 17.74 6.53
C ALA A 389 -22.00 19.13 7.03
N ARG A 390 -22.68 19.96 6.20
CA ARG A 390 -23.18 21.29 6.58
C ARG A 390 -24.23 21.20 7.70
N GLU A 391 -25.13 20.22 7.67
CA GLU A 391 -26.07 20.00 8.77
C GLU A 391 -25.37 19.58 10.09
N LEU A 392 -24.26 18.86 10.01
CA LEU A 392 -23.45 18.51 11.18
C LEU A 392 -22.69 19.73 11.71
N GLU A 393 -22.09 20.54 10.83
CA GLU A 393 -21.41 21.79 11.22
C GLU A 393 -22.38 22.81 11.81
N GLU A 394 -23.62 22.94 11.29
CA GLU A 394 -24.64 23.80 11.89
C GLU A 394 -25.02 23.32 13.29
N LYS A 395 -25.19 22.03 13.49
CA LYS A 395 -25.46 21.43 14.82
C LYS A 395 -24.28 21.57 15.79
N GLU A 396 -23.04 21.53 15.29
CA GLU A 396 -21.84 21.77 16.10
C GLU A 396 -21.67 23.27 16.41
N LYS A 397 -21.95 24.17 15.45
CA LYS A 397 -21.97 25.62 15.67
C LYS A 397 -23.07 26.08 16.65
N GLU A 398 -24.24 25.46 16.59
CA GLU A 398 -25.28 25.67 17.62
C GLU A 398 -24.83 25.19 19.02
N LYS A 399 -24.13 24.06 19.09
CA LYS A 399 -23.50 23.59 20.35
C LYS A 399 -22.34 24.46 20.81
N ALA A 400 -21.51 24.96 19.90
CA ALA A 400 -20.35 25.83 20.20
C ALA A 400 -20.78 27.26 20.58
N ALA A 401 -21.85 27.79 19.98
CA ALA A 401 -22.44 29.09 20.37
C ALA A 401 -23.01 29.07 21.79
N ALA A 402 -23.38 27.89 22.30
CA ALA A 402 -23.75 27.69 23.71
C ALA A 402 -22.55 27.60 24.66
N ALA A 403 -21.30 27.46 24.17
CA ALA A 403 -20.08 27.25 24.94
C ALA A 403 -19.03 28.38 24.85
N GLY A 404 -19.29 29.49 24.17
CA GLY A 404 -18.49 30.73 24.17
C GLY A 404 -17.00 30.51 23.85
N GLY A 405 -16.62 30.29 22.60
CA GLY A 405 -15.22 30.20 22.14
C GLY A 405 -15.02 30.89 20.80
N GLU A 406 -14.10 31.85 20.76
CA GLU A 406 -13.70 32.58 19.56
C GLU A 406 -12.93 31.67 18.60
N SER A 407 -13.36 31.66 17.33
CA SER A 407 -12.66 30.95 16.24
C SER A 407 -11.69 31.89 15.54
N GLY A 408 -10.40 31.59 15.59
CA GLY A 408 -9.37 32.25 14.79
C GLY A 408 -9.46 31.81 13.32
N GLY A 409 -9.63 32.79 12.44
CA GLY A 409 -9.67 32.56 10.99
C GLY A 409 -8.29 32.19 10.43
N GLU A 410 -8.25 31.11 9.72
CA GLU A 410 -7.09 30.66 8.96
C GLU A 410 -6.96 31.46 7.67
N LEU A 411 -5.87 32.24 7.54
CA LEU A 411 -5.52 32.93 6.32
C LEU A 411 -4.88 31.96 5.33
N ALA A 412 -5.61 31.61 4.30
CA ALA A 412 -5.06 30.90 3.15
C ALA A 412 -4.00 31.78 2.46
N MET A 413 -2.73 31.42 2.59
CA MET A 413 -1.66 32.01 1.80
C MET A 413 -1.66 31.37 0.40
N ASP A 414 -1.90 32.23 -0.59
CA ASP A 414 -1.80 31.83 -2.00
C ASP A 414 -0.31 31.64 -2.35
N VAL A 415 0.14 30.40 -2.31
CA VAL A 415 1.52 30.05 -2.65
C VAL A 415 1.61 29.84 -4.15
N ASP A 416 2.41 30.68 -4.82
CA ASP A 416 2.72 30.54 -6.24
C ASP A 416 3.40 29.20 -6.51
N SER A 417 2.65 28.28 -7.12
CA SER A 417 3.11 26.93 -7.48
C SER A 417 3.73 26.84 -8.87
N SER A 418 3.92 28.00 -9.55
CA SER A 418 4.56 28.06 -10.87
C SER A 418 6.07 27.87 -10.73
N GLY A 419 6.60 26.74 -11.24
CA GLY A 419 8.03 26.45 -11.29
C GLY A 419 8.50 25.21 -10.53
N ILE A 420 7.58 24.35 -10.09
CA ILE A 420 7.94 23.05 -9.48
C ILE A 420 8.09 22.01 -10.58
N GLU A 421 9.30 21.45 -10.72
CA GLU A 421 9.53 20.29 -11.59
C GLU A 421 8.89 19.03 -10.96
N PRO A 422 8.00 18.34 -11.69
CA PRO A 422 7.32 17.15 -11.18
C PRO A 422 8.28 16.05 -10.72
N GLY A 423 8.03 15.50 -9.53
CA GLY A 423 8.79 14.37 -8.99
C GLY A 423 10.12 14.71 -8.31
N THR A 424 10.43 15.99 -8.10
CA THR A 424 11.73 16.39 -7.53
C THR A 424 11.66 16.88 -6.09
N ARG A 425 10.52 17.36 -5.61
CA ARG A 425 10.40 17.95 -4.27
C ARG A 425 9.60 17.08 -3.33
N PRO A 426 10.11 16.79 -2.13
CA PRO A 426 9.40 16.01 -1.13
C PRO A 426 8.20 16.82 -0.58
N THR A 427 7.10 16.12 -0.34
CA THR A 427 5.87 16.70 0.20
C THR A 427 5.67 16.50 1.70
N GLY A 428 6.47 15.63 2.33
CA GLY A 428 6.28 15.15 3.69
C GLY A 428 5.21 14.06 3.82
N PHE A 429 4.50 13.71 2.74
CA PHE A 429 3.60 12.56 2.67
C PHE A 429 4.34 11.30 2.27
N TYR A 430 3.94 10.19 2.87
CA TYR A 430 4.50 8.88 2.65
C TYR A 430 3.42 7.84 2.44
N GLU A 431 3.61 6.94 1.51
CA GLU A 431 2.69 5.85 1.24
C GLU A 431 3.26 4.52 1.73
N LEU A 432 2.44 3.72 2.42
CA LEU A 432 2.84 2.41 2.93
C LEU A 432 3.15 1.48 1.77
N HIS A 433 4.35 0.89 1.80
CA HIS A 433 4.86 0.05 0.73
C HIS A 433 5.20 -1.38 1.17
N ALA A 434 5.71 -1.55 2.38
CA ALA A 434 5.91 -2.88 2.95
C ALA A 434 5.70 -2.89 4.45
N VAL A 435 5.30 -4.05 4.97
CA VAL A 435 5.15 -4.32 6.39
C VAL A 435 5.88 -5.62 6.72
N LEU A 436 6.80 -5.58 7.67
CA LEU A 436 7.36 -6.77 8.27
C LEU A 436 6.62 -7.05 9.57
N THR A 437 6.09 -8.25 9.72
CA THR A 437 5.29 -8.64 10.87
C THR A 437 5.96 -9.74 11.69
N HIS A 438 5.57 -9.80 12.97
CA HIS A 438 5.91 -10.90 13.86
C HIS A 438 4.66 -11.52 14.46
N LYS A 439 4.53 -12.85 14.37
CA LYS A 439 3.51 -13.66 15.03
C LYS A 439 4.12 -14.41 16.22
N GLY A 440 3.41 -14.45 17.33
CA GLY A 440 3.86 -15.09 18.56
C GLY A 440 3.90 -14.14 19.75
N ARG A 441 3.89 -14.69 20.97
CA ARG A 441 3.85 -13.93 22.24
C ARG A 441 5.22 -13.61 22.80
N SER A 442 6.23 -14.40 22.47
CA SER A 442 7.61 -14.22 22.92
C SER A 442 8.44 -13.51 21.84
N ALA A 443 9.47 -12.84 22.27
CA ALA A 443 10.48 -12.27 21.37
C ALA A 443 11.46 -13.32 20.83
N ASP A 444 11.66 -14.40 21.60
CA ASP A 444 12.65 -15.44 21.29
C ASP A 444 12.05 -16.62 20.50
N SER A 445 10.76 -16.54 20.19
CA SER A 445 10.03 -17.53 19.39
C SER A 445 8.90 -16.87 18.62
N GLY A 446 8.53 -17.42 17.49
CA GLY A 446 7.47 -16.90 16.65
C GLY A 446 7.85 -16.97 15.19
N HIS A 447 7.21 -16.17 14.37
CA HIS A 447 7.43 -16.21 12.93
C HIS A 447 7.37 -14.82 12.32
N TYR A 448 8.32 -14.51 11.45
CA TYR A 448 8.37 -13.24 10.72
C TYR A 448 7.91 -13.45 9.28
N VAL A 449 7.11 -12.51 8.79
CA VAL A 449 6.55 -12.51 7.44
C VAL A 449 6.64 -11.11 6.86
N ALA A 450 6.96 -11.00 5.56
CA ALA A 450 6.94 -9.74 4.85
C ALA A 450 5.66 -9.60 4.02
N TRP A 451 5.11 -8.40 3.98
CA TRP A 451 3.95 -8.00 3.20
C TRP A 451 4.36 -6.83 2.32
N VAL A 452 4.29 -7.00 1.01
CA VAL A 452 4.82 -6.03 0.05
C VAL A 452 3.74 -5.61 -0.92
N ARG A 453 3.64 -4.31 -1.16
CA ARG A 453 2.72 -3.73 -2.16
C ARG A 453 3.28 -3.92 -3.56
N ASN A 454 2.45 -4.42 -4.44
CA ASN A 454 2.75 -4.60 -5.85
C ASN A 454 2.50 -3.30 -6.65
N LYS A 455 2.87 -3.30 -7.93
CA LYS A 455 2.69 -2.14 -8.82
C LYS A 455 1.23 -1.85 -9.17
N ASP A 456 0.37 -2.84 -9.07
CA ASP A 456 -1.08 -2.78 -9.31
C ASP A 456 -1.90 -2.49 -8.04
N ASP A 457 -1.23 -2.04 -6.97
CA ASP A 457 -1.79 -1.76 -5.66
C ASP A 457 -2.31 -2.98 -4.88
N SER A 458 -2.18 -4.17 -5.42
CA SER A 458 -2.37 -5.41 -4.67
C SER A 458 -1.20 -5.64 -3.70
N TRP A 459 -1.34 -6.59 -2.79
CA TRP A 459 -0.31 -6.93 -1.82
C TRP A 459 0.07 -8.39 -1.93
N THR A 460 1.32 -8.71 -1.62
CA THR A 460 1.84 -10.07 -1.52
C THR A 460 2.38 -10.29 -0.12
N GLU A 461 1.89 -11.34 0.55
CA GLU A 461 2.49 -11.89 1.76
C GLU A 461 3.58 -12.87 1.36
N PHE A 462 4.79 -12.68 1.86
CA PHE A 462 5.91 -13.60 1.71
C PHE A 462 6.10 -14.37 3.01
N ASP A 463 5.48 -15.54 3.08
CA ASP A 463 5.70 -16.49 4.17
C ASP A 463 6.82 -17.46 3.76
N ASP A 464 8.07 -17.03 4.03
CA ASP A 464 9.29 -17.66 3.57
C ASP A 464 9.26 -17.96 2.05
N HIS A 465 9.09 -19.24 1.67
CA HIS A 465 9.12 -19.67 0.27
C HIS A 465 7.78 -19.48 -0.46
N GLN A 466 6.70 -19.15 0.25
CA GLN A 466 5.35 -19.06 -0.28
C GLN A 466 4.89 -17.59 -0.44
N PRO A 467 4.75 -17.07 -1.65
CA PRO A 467 4.08 -15.79 -1.89
C PRO A 467 2.55 -16.01 -1.93
N ASN A 468 1.80 -15.25 -1.15
CA ASN A 468 0.34 -15.31 -1.08
C ASN A 468 -0.28 -13.96 -1.44
N PRO A 469 -1.25 -13.87 -2.36
CA PRO A 469 -1.94 -12.63 -2.68
C PRO A 469 -2.79 -12.14 -1.49
N LYS A 470 -2.78 -10.84 -1.24
CA LYS A 470 -3.50 -10.18 -0.16
C LYS A 470 -4.15 -8.89 -0.62
N LYS A 471 -5.13 -8.43 0.16
CA LYS A 471 -5.81 -7.15 -0.05
C LYS A 471 -5.34 -6.11 0.98
N LEU A 472 -5.65 -4.86 0.73
CA LEU A 472 -5.32 -3.77 1.65
C LEU A 472 -5.94 -3.97 3.05
N ASP A 473 -7.16 -4.51 3.13
CA ASP A 473 -7.81 -4.78 4.42
C ASP A 473 -7.03 -5.77 5.29
N ASP A 474 -6.37 -6.77 4.66
CA ASP A 474 -5.50 -7.72 5.35
C ASP A 474 -4.29 -6.99 5.98
N ILE A 475 -3.75 -5.98 5.29
CA ILE A 475 -2.64 -5.16 5.78
C ILE A 475 -3.07 -4.28 6.96
N LEU A 476 -4.24 -3.65 6.88
CA LEU A 476 -4.77 -2.81 7.97
C LEU A 476 -5.15 -3.64 9.21
N ALA A 477 -5.41 -4.94 9.05
CA ALA A 477 -5.62 -5.87 10.15
C ALA A 477 -4.34 -6.18 10.95
N LEU A 478 -3.13 -5.90 10.41
CA LEU A 478 -1.83 -6.14 11.05
C LEU A 478 -1.52 -5.18 12.24
N LYS A 479 -2.47 -4.40 12.67
CA LYS A 479 -2.36 -3.45 13.80
C LYS A 479 -2.01 -4.10 15.15
N GLY A 480 -2.25 -5.41 15.31
CA GLY A 480 -2.04 -6.14 16.56
C GLY A 480 -3.32 -6.27 17.38
N GLY A 481 -3.17 -6.63 18.66
CA GLY A 481 -4.31 -6.82 19.60
C GLY A 481 -4.69 -8.29 19.80
N GLY A 482 -3.89 -9.25 19.34
CA GLY A 482 -4.12 -10.70 19.48
C GLY A 482 -2.88 -11.51 19.15
N ASP A 483 -3.05 -12.83 18.99
CA ASP A 483 -1.98 -13.79 18.63
C ASP A 483 -1.75 -13.89 17.11
N HIS A 484 -2.11 -12.83 16.38
CA HIS A 484 -1.97 -12.76 14.93
C HIS A 484 -0.63 -12.11 14.55
N HIS A 485 -0.36 -12.07 13.25
CA HIS A 485 0.69 -11.22 12.70
C HIS A 485 0.44 -9.76 13.08
N MET A 486 1.46 -9.09 13.59
CA MET A 486 1.37 -7.68 13.93
C MET A 486 2.56 -6.92 13.36
N GLY A 487 2.29 -5.73 12.85
CA GLY A 487 3.31 -4.84 12.30
C GLY A 487 4.44 -4.62 13.29
N TYR A 488 5.67 -4.83 12.81
CA TYR A 488 6.90 -4.66 13.57
C TYR A 488 7.82 -3.63 12.92
N LEU A 489 8.05 -3.74 11.61
CA LEU A 489 8.66 -2.69 10.80
C LEU A 489 7.67 -2.29 9.70
N LEU A 490 7.52 -0.99 9.47
CA LEU A 490 6.67 -0.43 8.42
C LEU A 490 7.56 0.39 7.49
N MET A 491 7.53 0.08 6.21
CA MET A 491 8.32 0.79 5.21
C MET A 491 7.41 1.66 4.35
N TYR A 492 7.69 2.95 4.36
CA TYR A 492 6.94 3.97 3.65
C TYR A 492 7.78 4.60 2.54
N LYS A 493 7.18 4.82 1.39
CA LYS A 493 7.79 5.52 0.25
C LYS A 493 7.34 6.98 0.21
N ALA A 494 8.27 7.91 0.09
CA ALA A 494 7.99 9.34 -0.01
C ALA A 494 7.22 9.67 -1.29
N GLN A 495 6.27 10.60 -1.17
CA GLN A 495 5.58 11.18 -2.31
C GLN A 495 6.20 12.51 -2.70
N TYR A 496 6.47 12.66 -3.98
CA TYR A 496 7.06 13.85 -4.60
C TYR A 496 6.05 14.51 -5.54
N ILE A 497 6.26 15.78 -5.81
CA ILE A 497 5.52 16.54 -6.80
C ILE A 497 6.48 17.21 -7.78
#